data_9d80fffef53a7146d742f36116ead41f
#
_entry.id   9d80fffef53a7146d742f36116ead41f
#
_cell.length_a   1.000
_cell.length_b   1.000
_cell.length_c   1.000
_cell.angle_alpha   90.00
_cell.angle_beta   90.00
_cell.angle_gamma   90.00
#
_symmetry.space_group_name_H-M   'P 1'
#
loop_
_entity.id
_entity.type
_entity.pdbx_description
1 polymer ?
#
loop_
_entity_poly.entity_id
_entity_poly.type
_entity_poly.pdbx_seq_one_letter_code
_entity_poly.pdbx_strand_id
1 'polypeptide(L)'
;MIRLNRRDFLKSTGVAILGSALPFGLVKVALGAKNPAQDFTFGYISDAHIQHLGGPNFVRNWDRGLIRAVQEANLLSPRPDFFFFGGDLAQLGTQEEIDHGLEIMSKLRGKVHYVMGEHDYYLDLGKYWESRVGPQYYSFDHKGVHFVVLNSILTYDEWTFKKWPTPVDRMRAMARLDNPEGSPFLVGDKQRDWLKKDLAKVDKEVPVIVCSHSPLQKIFKGWNFWTDDAEQVLALLKPFRKVTVVYGHVHQVQCNQIGNISLHAVMATAWPWPYPKTYTQVKSTLPVLTVPMNRADPFFERDATGWQFIDWKTGHVDMHYQLPNNKDRAVAYNRKTGRPEDTRYQNPKNRIPPQNHF
;
A
#
# COMPACT_ATOMS: atom_id res chain seq x y z
N MET A 1 -42.93 1.97 -31.96
CA MET A 1 -42.18 1.98 -30.70
C MET A 1 -43.12 1.55 -29.58
N ILE A 2 -43.07 0.27 -29.20
CA ILE A 2 -43.93 -0.31 -28.13
C ILE A 2 -43.20 -0.15 -26.82
N ARG A 3 -43.75 0.64 -25.90
CA ARG A 3 -43.25 0.75 -24.53
C ARG A 3 -43.79 -0.42 -23.71
N LEU A 4 -42.94 -1.39 -23.39
CA LEU A 4 -43.23 -2.44 -22.41
C LEU A 4 -43.08 -1.86 -20.98
N ASN A 5 -44.10 -2.03 -20.16
CA ASN A 5 -44.09 -1.58 -18.80
C ASN A 5 -43.60 -2.74 -17.86
N ARG A 6 -43.16 -2.42 -16.65
CA ARG A 6 -42.57 -3.38 -15.69
C ARG A 6 -43.47 -4.57 -15.34
N ARG A 7 -44.78 -4.47 -15.51
CA ARG A 7 -45.72 -5.55 -15.20
C ARG A 7 -45.77 -6.61 -16.31
N ASP A 8 -45.45 -6.26 -17.52
CA ASP A 8 -45.51 -7.18 -18.68
C ASP A 8 -44.24 -8.03 -18.77
N PHE A 9 -43.12 -7.52 -18.23
CA PHE A 9 -41.88 -8.28 -18.13
C PHE A 9 -41.96 -9.46 -17.14
N LEU A 10 -42.76 -9.33 -16.06
CA LEU A 10 -42.91 -10.38 -15.06
C LEU A 10 -43.90 -11.48 -15.45
N LYS A 11 -44.65 -11.29 -16.51
CA LYS A 11 -45.63 -12.30 -17.00
C LYS A 11 -45.08 -13.21 -18.12
N SER A 12 -43.93 -12.89 -18.68
CA SER A 12 -43.32 -13.65 -19.79
C SER A 12 -42.30 -14.73 -19.34
N THR A 13 -42.08 -14.93 -18.05
CA THR A 13 -41.20 -15.96 -17.49
C THR A 13 -41.95 -17.15 -16.88
N GLY A 14 -43.14 -17.43 -17.36
CA GLY A 14 -43.89 -18.66 -17.04
C GLY A 14 -43.35 -19.83 -17.87
N VAL A 15 -42.34 -20.53 -17.38
CA VAL A 15 -41.91 -21.82 -17.96
C VAL A 15 -42.86 -22.92 -17.49
N ALA A 16 -43.58 -23.52 -18.47
CA ALA A 16 -44.35 -24.72 -18.25
C ALA A 16 -43.41 -25.88 -17.88
N ILE A 17 -43.59 -26.45 -16.67
CA ILE A 17 -42.93 -27.68 -16.24
C ILE A 17 -43.74 -28.86 -16.75
N LEU A 18 -43.24 -29.50 -17.79
CA LEU A 18 -43.69 -30.87 -18.18
C LEU A 18 -42.84 -31.86 -17.35
N GLY A 19 -43.51 -32.68 -16.59
CA GLY A 19 -42.90 -33.63 -15.68
C GLY A 19 -42.18 -34.77 -16.42
N SER A 20 -40.95 -35.01 -16.03
CA SER A 20 -40.26 -36.28 -16.12
C SER A 20 -39.39 -36.43 -14.86
N ALA A 21 -39.65 -37.48 -14.11
CA ALA A 21 -38.95 -37.83 -12.89
C ALA A 21 -37.47 -38.16 -13.17
N LEU A 22 -36.55 -37.32 -12.71
CA LEU A 22 -35.13 -37.62 -12.61
C LEU A 22 -34.70 -37.46 -11.14
N PRO A 23 -33.70 -38.24 -10.68
CA PRO A 23 -33.38 -38.33 -9.25
C PRO A 23 -32.82 -37.00 -8.73
N PHE A 24 -33.19 -36.71 -7.49
CA PHE A 24 -32.75 -35.53 -6.73
C PHE A 24 -31.22 -35.43 -6.66
N GLY A 25 -30.60 -34.82 -7.65
CA GLY A 25 -29.28 -34.18 -7.55
C GLY A 25 -29.48 -32.77 -7.01
N LEU A 26 -28.90 -32.47 -5.87
CA LEU A 26 -28.86 -31.13 -5.29
C LEU A 26 -28.41 -30.11 -6.36
N VAL A 27 -29.36 -29.44 -6.98
CA VAL A 27 -29.08 -28.21 -7.72
C VAL A 27 -28.65 -27.17 -6.66
N LYS A 28 -27.36 -26.98 -6.50
CA LYS A 28 -26.84 -25.78 -5.84
C LYS A 28 -27.36 -24.59 -6.64
N VAL A 29 -28.45 -23.99 -6.17
CA VAL A 29 -28.87 -22.68 -6.64
C VAL A 29 -27.67 -21.75 -6.33
N ALA A 30 -26.99 -21.30 -7.34
CA ALA A 30 -25.97 -20.27 -7.23
C ALA A 30 -26.65 -18.99 -6.75
N LEU A 31 -26.73 -18.81 -5.46
CA LEU A 31 -27.18 -17.56 -4.84
C LEU A 31 -26.10 -16.50 -5.11
N GLY A 32 -26.47 -15.55 -5.96
CA GLY A 32 -25.75 -14.29 -6.14
C GLY A 32 -24.70 -14.34 -7.25
N ALA A 33 -25.11 -14.03 -8.48
CA ALA A 33 -24.18 -13.45 -9.45
C ALA A 33 -23.63 -12.18 -8.83
N LYS A 34 -22.42 -12.25 -8.27
CA LYS A 34 -21.71 -11.09 -7.75
C LYS A 34 -21.47 -10.17 -8.95
N ASN A 35 -21.77 -8.88 -8.80
CA ASN A 35 -21.45 -7.88 -9.81
C ASN A 35 -19.98 -8.05 -10.21
N PRO A 36 -19.66 -8.12 -11.51
CA PRO A 36 -18.28 -8.18 -11.96
C PRO A 36 -17.52 -6.96 -11.42
N ALA A 37 -16.23 -7.14 -11.18
CA ALA A 37 -15.36 -6.03 -10.75
C ALA A 37 -15.40 -4.92 -11.81
N GLN A 38 -15.60 -3.69 -11.34
CA GLN A 38 -15.65 -2.49 -12.17
C GLN A 38 -14.36 -1.70 -12.03
N ASP A 39 -14.02 -0.92 -13.03
CA ASP A 39 -12.87 -0.02 -12.97
C ASP A 39 -13.09 1.09 -11.94
N PHE A 40 -12.04 1.44 -11.24
CA PHE A 40 -12.02 2.54 -10.26
C PHE A 40 -10.57 3.02 -10.00
N THR A 41 -10.48 4.17 -9.36
CA THR A 41 -9.20 4.75 -8.96
C THR A 41 -9.20 5.00 -7.45
N PHE A 42 -8.10 4.73 -6.79
CA PHE A 42 -7.90 5.13 -5.41
C PHE A 42 -6.52 5.78 -5.21
N GLY A 43 -6.44 6.75 -4.31
CA GLY A 43 -5.18 7.38 -3.95
C GLY A 43 -4.45 6.60 -2.86
N TYR A 44 -3.12 6.69 -2.82
CA TYR A 44 -2.30 6.08 -1.78
C TYR A 44 -1.19 7.04 -1.36
N ILE A 45 -1.24 7.50 -0.14
CA ILE A 45 -0.27 8.39 0.52
C ILE A 45 0.34 7.59 1.65
N SER A 46 1.66 7.67 1.88
CA SER A 46 2.33 6.84 2.88
C SER A 46 3.55 7.52 3.46
N ASP A 47 3.99 7.04 4.61
CA ASP A 47 5.29 7.33 5.20
C ASP A 47 5.55 8.84 5.31
N ALA A 48 4.70 9.51 6.07
CA ALA A 48 4.77 10.97 6.26
C ALA A 48 5.77 11.36 7.35
N HIS A 49 5.94 10.51 8.36
CA HIS A 49 6.89 10.69 9.45
C HIS A 49 6.82 12.09 10.08
N ILE A 50 5.61 12.55 10.37
CA ILE A 50 5.39 13.83 11.04
C ILE A 50 6.17 13.86 12.34
N GLN A 51 6.97 14.89 12.52
CA GLN A 51 7.76 15.05 13.72
C GLN A 51 7.39 16.36 14.42
N HIS A 52 7.01 16.25 15.68
CA HIS A 52 6.74 17.40 16.53
C HIS A 52 8.04 17.84 17.21
N LEU A 53 8.48 19.05 16.90
CA LEU A 53 9.75 19.58 17.37
C LEU A 53 9.57 20.36 18.65
N GLY A 54 10.14 19.83 19.74
CA GLY A 54 10.37 20.57 20.96
C GLY A 54 11.81 21.05 21.04
N GLY A 55 12.03 22.37 21.22
CA GLY A 55 13.32 22.94 21.50
C GLY A 55 14.12 23.50 20.29
N PRO A 56 15.37 23.95 20.49
CA PRO A 56 16.14 24.71 19.50
C PRO A 56 16.84 23.85 18.43
N ASN A 57 16.62 22.56 18.42
CA ASN A 57 17.29 21.66 17.47
C ASN A 57 16.66 21.80 16.10
N PHE A 58 17.49 22.03 15.09
CA PHE A 58 17.05 21.99 13.72
C PHE A 58 16.66 20.54 13.35
N VAL A 59 15.42 20.36 12.98
CA VAL A 59 14.91 19.10 12.46
C VAL A 59 14.22 19.37 11.13
N ARG A 60 14.35 18.46 10.18
CA ARG A 60 13.63 18.54 8.91
C ARG A 60 12.12 18.54 9.16
N ASN A 61 11.45 19.44 8.47
CA ASN A 61 9.99 19.49 8.49
C ASN A 61 9.44 18.59 7.36
N TRP A 62 9.01 17.39 7.72
CA TRP A 62 8.42 16.44 6.79
C TRP A 62 6.95 16.74 6.44
N ASP A 63 6.29 17.60 7.18
CA ASP A 63 4.88 17.97 6.99
C ASP A 63 4.60 18.47 5.58
N ARG A 64 5.59 19.12 4.96
CA ARG A 64 5.48 19.64 3.60
C ARG A 64 5.16 18.56 2.58
N GLY A 65 5.74 17.37 2.73
CA GLY A 65 5.47 16.25 1.83
C GLY A 65 4.02 15.81 1.92
N LEU A 66 3.50 15.64 3.14
CA LEU A 66 2.12 15.26 3.37
C LEU A 66 1.14 16.35 2.95
N ILE A 67 1.38 17.61 3.36
CA ILE A 67 0.54 18.76 2.96
C ILE A 67 0.41 18.84 1.44
N ARG A 68 1.52 18.69 0.75
CA ARG A 68 1.56 18.70 -0.69
C ARG A 68 0.79 17.55 -1.31
N ALA A 69 0.98 16.32 -0.83
CA ALA A 69 0.24 15.17 -1.32
C ALA A 69 -1.28 15.37 -1.20
N VAL A 70 -1.73 15.90 -0.06
CA VAL A 70 -3.15 16.24 0.17
C VAL A 70 -3.64 17.34 -0.79
N GLN A 71 -2.84 18.38 -1.02
CA GLN A 71 -3.20 19.46 -1.94
C GLN A 71 -3.31 18.94 -3.38
N GLU A 72 -2.32 18.18 -3.85
CA GLU A 72 -2.30 17.61 -5.21
C GLU A 72 -3.44 16.61 -5.40
N ALA A 73 -3.68 15.75 -4.43
CA ALA A 73 -4.77 14.78 -4.45
C ALA A 73 -6.14 15.47 -4.55
N ASN A 74 -6.30 16.61 -3.89
CA ASN A 74 -7.52 17.41 -3.97
C ASN A 74 -7.76 18.07 -5.34
N LEU A 75 -6.73 18.18 -6.17
CA LEU A 75 -6.81 18.75 -7.53
C LEU A 75 -7.13 17.70 -8.60
N LEU A 76 -7.09 16.41 -8.27
CA LEU A 76 -7.38 15.36 -9.24
C LEU A 76 -8.81 15.45 -9.79
N SER A 77 -8.92 15.30 -11.11
CA SER A 77 -10.19 15.20 -11.82
C SER A 77 -10.08 14.16 -12.94
N PRO A 78 -10.84 13.07 -12.93
CA PRO A 78 -11.81 12.70 -11.89
C PRO A 78 -11.14 12.43 -10.53
N ARG A 79 -11.93 12.62 -9.47
CA ARG A 79 -11.46 12.32 -8.11
C ARG A 79 -11.40 10.81 -7.89
N PRO A 80 -10.36 10.28 -7.21
CA PRO A 80 -10.36 8.91 -6.74
C PRO A 80 -11.57 8.57 -5.87
N ASP A 81 -12.04 7.34 -5.94
CA ASP A 81 -13.21 6.87 -5.17
C ASP A 81 -12.97 6.97 -3.64
N PHE A 82 -11.74 6.71 -3.24
CA PHE A 82 -11.26 6.82 -1.84
C PHE A 82 -9.73 6.92 -1.82
N PHE A 83 -9.18 7.05 -0.62
CA PHE A 83 -7.74 7.12 -0.39
C PHE A 83 -7.33 6.09 0.67
N PHE A 84 -6.08 5.66 0.58
CA PHE A 84 -5.35 5.02 1.68
C PHE A 84 -4.31 5.97 2.24
N PHE A 85 -4.12 5.89 3.56
CA PHE A 85 -2.88 6.28 4.22
C PHE A 85 -2.14 5.02 4.64
N GLY A 86 -0.90 4.83 4.17
CA GLY A 86 -0.19 3.55 4.17
C GLY A 86 0.66 3.25 5.41
N GLY A 87 0.53 4.06 6.47
CA GLY A 87 1.30 3.89 7.71
C GLY A 87 2.46 4.87 7.86
N ASP A 88 3.08 4.87 9.03
CA ASP A 88 4.14 5.80 9.44
C ASP A 88 3.72 7.27 9.28
N LEU A 89 2.59 7.61 9.89
CA LEU A 89 2.10 8.98 9.96
C LEU A 89 2.99 9.81 10.88
N ALA A 90 3.26 9.30 12.08
CA ALA A 90 4.13 9.91 13.08
C ALA A 90 5.59 9.44 12.91
N GLN A 91 6.55 10.20 13.43
CA GLN A 91 7.96 9.79 13.51
C GLN A 91 8.26 9.02 14.80
N LEU A 92 7.69 9.47 15.90
CA LEU A 92 7.94 8.92 17.23
C LEU A 92 6.68 8.26 17.84
N GLY A 93 5.55 8.34 17.15
CA GLY A 93 4.30 7.78 17.60
C GLY A 93 3.66 8.55 18.75
N THR A 94 4.06 9.80 18.98
CA THR A 94 3.43 10.62 20.03
C THR A 94 2.02 11.03 19.61
N GLN A 95 1.17 11.31 20.60
CA GLN A 95 -0.20 11.73 20.35
C GLN A 95 -0.23 13.01 19.52
N GLU A 96 0.65 13.95 19.82
CA GLU A 96 0.77 15.22 19.12
C GLU A 96 1.17 15.03 17.64
N GLU A 97 2.07 14.12 17.33
CA GLU A 97 2.48 13.82 15.96
C GLU A 97 1.34 13.15 15.18
N ILE A 98 0.65 12.18 15.80
CA ILE A 98 -0.49 11.50 15.19
C ILE A 98 -1.61 12.51 14.94
N ASP A 99 -1.98 13.34 15.94
CA ASP A 99 -3.04 14.32 15.80
C ASP A 99 -2.72 15.37 14.73
N HIS A 100 -1.49 15.85 14.68
CA HIS A 100 -1.05 16.79 13.64
C HIS A 100 -1.13 16.18 12.25
N GLY A 101 -0.66 14.95 12.09
CA GLY A 101 -0.78 14.23 10.82
C GLY A 101 -2.23 14.00 10.40
N LEU A 102 -3.09 13.62 11.33
CA LEU A 102 -4.53 13.47 11.09
C LEU A 102 -5.22 14.80 10.77
N GLU A 103 -4.79 15.90 11.36
CA GLU A 103 -5.29 17.24 10.99
C GLU A 103 -4.96 17.57 9.52
N ILE A 104 -3.75 17.28 9.08
CA ILE A 104 -3.38 17.46 7.66
C ILE A 104 -4.23 16.55 6.76
N MET A 105 -4.36 15.28 7.11
CA MET A 105 -5.15 14.31 6.35
C MET A 105 -6.64 14.65 6.31
N SER A 106 -7.19 15.32 7.33
CA SER A 106 -8.59 15.74 7.36
C SER A 106 -8.95 16.74 6.26
N LYS A 107 -7.95 17.40 5.67
CA LYS A 107 -8.12 18.33 4.55
C LYS A 107 -8.24 17.62 3.19
N LEU A 108 -8.02 16.30 3.15
CA LEU A 108 -8.21 15.49 1.95
C LEU A 108 -9.70 15.30 1.67
N ARG A 109 -10.10 15.58 0.43
CA ARG A 109 -11.49 15.48 -0.02
C ARG A 109 -11.82 14.06 -0.45
N GLY A 110 -12.23 13.22 0.48
CA GLY A 110 -12.61 11.83 0.21
C GLY A 110 -12.49 10.97 1.46
N LYS A 111 -13.03 9.76 1.37
CA LYS A 111 -12.88 8.78 2.44
C LYS A 111 -11.43 8.31 2.49
N VAL A 112 -10.86 8.20 3.67
CA VAL A 112 -9.52 7.67 3.89
C VAL A 112 -9.61 6.36 4.66
N HIS A 113 -8.93 5.34 4.17
CA HIS A 113 -8.65 4.09 4.86
C HIS A 113 -7.23 4.15 5.39
N TYR A 114 -7.01 3.70 6.62
CA TYR A 114 -5.72 3.82 7.27
C TYR A 114 -5.09 2.44 7.46
N VAL A 115 -3.80 2.37 7.17
CA VAL A 115 -2.89 1.27 7.52
C VAL A 115 -1.96 1.80 8.60
N MET A 116 -1.66 1.02 9.62
CA MET A 116 -0.77 1.42 10.69
C MET A 116 0.66 1.03 10.36
N GLY A 117 1.61 1.95 10.58
CA GLY A 117 3.04 1.69 10.48
C GLY A 117 3.71 1.47 11.84
N GLU A 118 4.98 1.08 11.83
CA GLU A 118 5.73 0.80 13.05
C GLU A 118 5.92 2.04 13.91
N HIS A 119 6.14 3.18 13.28
CA HIS A 119 6.31 4.44 13.99
C HIS A 119 5.03 4.90 14.70
N ASP A 120 3.85 4.50 14.19
CA ASP A 120 2.56 4.75 14.83
C ASP A 120 2.26 3.75 15.96
N TYR A 121 2.93 2.59 15.95
CA TYR A 121 2.61 1.46 16.81
C TYR A 121 3.43 1.41 18.11
N TYR A 122 4.71 1.73 18.06
CA TYR A 122 5.67 1.34 19.11
C TYR A 122 5.45 1.98 20.46
N LEU A 123 5.03 3.22 20.50
CA LEU A 123 4.96 3.96 21.74
C LEU A 123 4.00 3.28 22.73
N ASP A 124 2.80 2.94 22.26
CA ASP A 124 1.73 2.40 23.09
C ASP A 124 1.07 1.12 22.53
N LEU A 125 1.73 0.48 21.56
CA LEU A 125 1.24 -0.69 20.81
C LEU A 125 -0.03 -0.40 20.03
N GLY A 126 -0.10 0.80 19.45
CA GLY A 126 -1.16 1.23 18.55
C GLY A 126 -2.48 1.59 19.24
N LYS A 127 -2.51 1.72 20.57
CA LYS A 127 -3.75 2.02 21.30
C LYS A 127 -4.29 3.41 20.95
N TYR A 128 -3.42 4.40 20.89
CA TYR A 128 -3.84 5.75 20.52
C TYR A 128 -4.30 5.81 19.07
N TRP A 129 -3.54 5.22 18.16
CA TRP A 129 -3.92 5.08 16.77
C TRP A 129 -5.32 4.47 16.62
N GLU A 130 -5.57 3.33 17.27
CA GLU A 130 -6.86 2.64 17.19
C GLU A 130 -8.02 3.50 17.70
N SER A 131 -7.77 4.31 18.72
CA SER A 131 -8.75 5.25 19.24
C SER A 131 -9.08 6.40 18.29
N ARG A 132 -8.15 6.76 17.39
CA ARG A 132 -8.29 7.90 16.46
C ARG A 132 -8.81 7.49 15.09
N VAL A 133 -8.37 6.37 14.55
CA VAL A 133 -8.65 5.97 13.17
C VAL A 133 -9.38 4.63 13.03
N GLY A 134 -9.50 3.88 14.10
CA GLY A 134 -10.22 2.61 14.11
C GLY A 134 -9.30 1.38 14.13
N PRO A 135 -9.86 0.20 13.78
CA PRO A 135 -9.17 -1.07 13.98
C PRO A 135 -7.87 -1.17 13.18
N GLN A 136 -6.90 -1.88 13.76
CA GLN A 136 -5.58 -2.07 13.17
C GLN A 136 -5.59 -2.96 11.92
N TYR A 137 -6.59 -3.83 11.78
CA TYR A 137 -6.81 -4.67 10.60
C TYR A 137 -8.31 -4.87 10.35
N TYR A 138 -8.71 -4.88 9.09
CA TYR A 138 -10.11 -4.98 8.66
C TYR A 138 -10.21 -5.31 7.17
N SER A 139 -11.41 -5.58 6.69
CA SER A 139 -11.71 -5.76 5.27
C SER A 139 -12.96 -5.00 4.85
N PHE A 140 -13.09 -4.73 3.57
CA PHE A 140 -14.27 -4.15 2.94
C PHE A 140 -14.31 -4.49 1.45
N ASP A 141 -15.49 -4.37 0.85
CA ASP A 141 -15.67 -4.57 -0.57
C ASP A 141 -15.90 -3.23 -1.27
N HIS A 142 -15.31 -3.07 -2.47
CA HIS A 142 -15.54 -1.92 -3.33
C HIS A 142 -15.57 -2.34 -4.81
N LYS A 143 -16.69 -2.03 -5.49
CA LYS A 143 -16.86 -2.31 -6.92
C LYS A 143 -16.44 -3.72 -7.35
N GLY A 144 -16.80 -4.73 -6.57
CA GLY A 144 -16.51 -6.13 -6.86
C GLY A 144 -15.08 -6.58 -6.56
N VAL A 145 -14.29 -5.77 -5.89
CA VAL A 145 -12.95 -6.09 -5.38
C VAL A 145 -13.00 -6.18 -3.86
N HIS A 146 -12.35 -7.20 -3.31
CA HIS A 146 -12.21 -7.37 -1.87
C HIS A 146 -10.92 -6.74 -1.37
N PHE A 147 -11.03 -5.79 -0.44
CA PHE A 147 -9.91 -5.11 0.18
C PHE A 147 -9.65 -5.66 1.57
N VAL A 148 -8.38 -5.90 1.86
CA VAL A 148 -7.90 -6.35 3.18
C VAL A 148 -6.83 -5.38 3.64
N VAL A 149 -6.98 -4.84 4.84
CA VAL A 149 -5.94 -4.07 5.54
C VAL A 149 -5.36 -4.95 6.64
N LEU A 150 -4.04 -5.09 6.66
CA LEU A 150 -3.32 -5.88 7.64
C LEU A 150 -2.41 -5.00 8.51
N ASN A 151 -2.38 -5.28 9.79
CA ASN A 151 -1.28 -4.88 10.65
C ASN A 151 -0.14 -5.87 10.43
N SER A 152 0.88 -5.47 9.68
CA SER A 152 2.04 -6.29 9.36
C SER A 152 3.27 -5.99 10.23
N ILE A 153 3.07 -5.19 11.27
CA ILE A 153 4.14 -4.72 12.17
C ILE A 153 3.95 -5.22 13.60
N LEU A 154 3.01 -6.14 13.82
CA LEU A 154 2.80 -6.72 15.13
C LEU A 154 4.09 -7.41 15.58
N THR A 155 4.73 -6.85 16.59
CA THR A 155 5.87 -7.48 17.24
C THR A 155 5.36 -8.56 18.19
N TYR A 156 6.16 -9.59 18.42
CA TYR A 156 5.86 -10.59 19.45
C TYR A 156 5.75 -9.90 20.80
N ASP A 157 4.58 -9.82 21.40
CA ASP A 157 4.35 -9.09 22.64
C ASP A 157 5.32 -9.49 23.73
N GLU A 158 5.52 -10.80 23.97
CA GLU A 158 6.46 -11.30 24.95
C GLU A 158 7.91 -10.90 24.63
N TRP A 159 8.30 -11.00 23.35
CA TRP A 159 9.63 -10.66 22.91
C TRP A 159 9.88 -9.16 23.00
N THR A 160 8.92 -8.34 22.60
CA THR A 160 8.98 -6.89 22.65
C THR A 160 9.14 -6.40 24.09
N PHE A 161 8.33 -6.91 25.03
CA PHE A 161 8.41 -6.51 26.43
C PHE A 161 9.67 -7.02 27.13
N LYS A 162 10.10 -8.21 26.78
CA LYS A 162 11.32 -8.79 27.38
C LYS A 162 12.58 -8.07 26.91
N LYS A 163 12.64 -7.70 25.64
CA LYS A 163 13.83 -7.13 25.02
C LYS A 163 13.86 -5.62 25.05
N TRP A 164 12.71 -4.98 24.91
CA TRP A 164 12.54 -3.53 24.92
C TRP A 164 11.43 -3.12 25.88
N PRO A 165 11.73 -3.12 27.18
CA PRO A 165 10.71 -2.95 28.22
C PRO A 165 10.07 -1.56 28.21
N THR A 166 10.80 -0.54 27.78
CA THR A 166 10.26 0.83 27.76
C THR A 166 9.82 1.26 26.37
N PRO A 167 8.86 2.18 26.25
CA PRO A 167 8.48 2.78 24.96
C PRO A 167 9.68 3.35 24.19
N VAL A 168 10.59 4.02 24.90
CA VAL A 168 11.80 4.62 24.31
C VAL A 168 12.73 3.55 23.74
N ASP A 169 12.89 2.41 24.43
CA ASP A 169 13.71 1.31 23.93
C ASP A 169 13.10 0.68 22.67
N ARG A 170 11.77 0.50 22.66
CA ARG A 170 11.06 0.02 21.46
C ARG A 170 11.31 0.96 20.28
N MET A 171 11.09 2.24 20.49
CA MET A 171 11.27 3.27 19.46
C MET A 171 12.72 3.30 18.95
N ARG A 172 13.73 3.24 19.83
CA ARG A 172 15.14 3.20 19.44
C ARG A 172 15.51 1.93 18.68
N ALA A 173 15.00 0.78 19.09
CA ALA A 173 15.27 -0.49 18.44
C ALA A 173 14.74 -0.51 17.01
N MET A 174 13.61 0.14 16.77
CA MET A 174 12.92 0.16 15.50
C MET A 174 13.49 1.21 14.54
N ALA A 175 14.00 2.32 15.07
CA ALA A 175 14.72 3.32 14.27
C ALA A 175 16.13 2.85 13.85
N ARG A 176 16.61 1.70 14.34
CA ARG A 176 17.91 1.14 13.95
C ARG A 176 17.84 0.57 12.53
N LEU A 177 18.69 1.10 11.69
CA LEU A 177 19.15 0.42 10.50
C LEU A 177 20.00 -0.79 10.91
N ASP A 178 19.95 -1.85 10.14
CA ASP A 178 20.70 -3.08 10.40
C ASP A 178 20.33 -3.73 11.75
N ASN A 179 19.11 -4.28 11.79
CA ASN A 179 18.71 -5.11 12.90
C ASN A 179 19.17 -6.58 12.65
N PRO A 180 20.34 -7.01 13.19
CA PRO A 180 20.87 -8.34 12.91
C PRO A 180 20.05 -9.47 13.55
N GLU A 181 19.16 -9.14 14.48
CA GLU A 181 18.42 -10.13 15.27
C GLU A 181 17.12 -10.58 14.63
N GLY A 182 16.79 -10.06 13.48
CA GLY A 182 15.63 -10.44 12.73
C GLY A 182 14.60 -9.33 12.59
N SER A 183 13.64 -9.54 11.70
CA SER A 183 12.52 -8.64 11.58
C SER A 183 11.63 -8.76 12.81
N PRO A 184 11.30 -7.65 13.46
CA PRO A 184 10.26 -7.66 14.48
C PRO A 184 8.85 -7.76 13.85
N PHE A 185 8.73 -7.64 12.53
CA PHE A 185 7.46 -7.54 11.83
C PHE A 185 6.86 -8.90 11.54
N LEU A 186 5.59 -9.04 11.88
CA LEU A 186 4.77 -10.19 11.55
C LEU A 186 3.29 -9.80 11.59
N VAL A 187 2.48 -10.56 10.88
CA VAL A 187 1.02 -10.46 10.93
C VAL A 187 0.47 -11.19 12.16
N GLY A 188 1.07 -12.31 12.54
CA GLY A 188 0.74 -13.09 13.72
C GLY A 188 -0.43 -14.06 13.54
N ASP A 189 -0.47 -15.08 14.38
CA ASP A 189 -1.45 -16.18 14.28
C ASP A 189 -2.88 -15.71 14.37
N LYS A 190 -3.19 -14.85 15.34
CA LYS A 190 -4.55 -14.34 15.56
C LYS A 190 -5.09 -13.62 14.31
N GLN A 191 -4.27 -12.79 13.70
CA GLN A 191 -4.67 -12.04 12.52
C GLN A 191 -4.73 -12.94 11.27
N ARG A 192 -3.80 -13.92 11.13
CA ARG A 192 -3.88 -14.91 10.05
C ARG A 192 -5.12 -15.77 10.15
N ASP A 193 -5.54 -16.16 11.36
CA ASP A 193 -6.80 -16.88 11.57
C ASP A 193 -8.02 -16.02 11.21
N TRP A 194 -8.00 -14.73 11.53
CA TRP A 194 -9.02 -13.81 11.10
C TRP A 194 -9.04 -13.69 9.56
N LEU A 195 -7.89 -13.48 8.94
CA LEU A 195 -7.76 -13.39 7.48
C LEU A 195 -8.29 -14.65 6.79
N LYS A 196 -7.95 -15.83 7.31
CA LYS A 196 -8.45 -17.11 6.80
C LYS A 196 -9.98 -17.18 6.84
N LYS A 197 -10.60 -16.73 7.94
CA LYS A 197 -12.06 -16.72 8.11
C LYS A 197 -12.71 -15.67 7.20
N ASP A 198 -12.08 -14.55 6.98
CA ASP A 198 -12.56 -13.51 6.10
C ASP A 198 -12.52 -13.97 4.64
N LEU A 199 -11.37 -14.42 4.17
CA LEU A 199 -11.16 -14.94 2.82
C LEU A 199 -11.99 -16.20 2.50
N ALA A 200 -12.43 -16.95 3.50
CA ALA A 200 -13.32 -18.10 3.29
C ALA A 200 -14.72 -17.71 2.79
N LYS A 201 -15.11 -16.45 2.98
CA LYS A 201 -16.40 -15.91 2.53
C LYS A 201 -16.33 -15.31 1.11
N VAL A 202 -15.12 -15.17 0.58
CA VAL A 202 -14.84 -14.51 -0.70
C VAL A 202 -14.67 -15.57 -1.78
N ASP A 203 -15.36 -15.39 -2.91
CA ASP A 203 -15.20 -16.25 -4.08
C ASP A 203 -13.77 -16.10 -4.64
N LYS A 204 -13.17 -17.20 -5.08
CA LYS A 204 -11.78 -17.22 -5.58
C LYS A 204 -11.57 -16.45 -6.89
N GLU A 205 -12.63 -16.19 -7.62
CA GLU A 205 -12.62 -15.34 -8.82
C GLU A 205 -12.67 -13.84 -8.49
N VAL A 206 -13.06 -13.46 -7.26
CA VAL A 206 -13.05 -12.06 -6.81
C VAL A 206 -11.60 -11.60 -6.63
N PRO A 207 -11.22 -10.49 -7.26
CA PRO A 207 -9.90 -9.91 -7.05
C PRO A 207 -9.73 -9.45 -5.60
N VAL A 208 -8.54 -9.64 -5.05
CA VAL A 208 -8.20 -9.23 -3.68
C VAL A 208 -7.07 -8.21 -3.72
N ILE A 209 -7.27 -7.09 -3.05
CA ILE A 209 -6.22 -6.09 -2.80
C ILE A 209 -5.89 -6.10 -1.30
N VAL A 210 -4.63 -6.34 -0.98
CA VAL A 210 -4.13 -6.34 0.40
C VAL A 210 -3.26 -5.12 0.61
N CYS A 211 -3.57 -4.31 1.62
CA CYS A 211 -2.75 -3.19 2.03
C CYS A 211 -2.08 -3.53 3.36
N SER A 212 -0.76 -3.44 3.40
CA SER A 212 0.06 -3.63 4.59
C SER A 212 1.07 -2.49 4.69
N HIS A 213 1.66 -2.26 5.86
CA HIS A 213 2.74 -1.28 5.94
C HIS A 213 4.06 -1.93 5.55
N SER A 214 4.51 -2.97 6.26
CA SER A 214 5.71 -3.71 5.87
C SER A 214 5.43 -4.66 4.69
N PRO A 215 6.45 -4.97 3.86
CA PRO A 215 6.31 -5.84 2.70
C PRO A 215 5.91 -7.27 3.12
N LEU A 216 4.87 -7.83 2.48
CA LEU A 216 4.51 -9.24 2.66
C LEU A 216 5.47 -10.15 1.85
N GLN A 217 6.74 -9.88 1.98
CA GLN A 217 7.83 -10.64 1.40
C GLN A 217 9.12 -10.39 2.18
N LYS A 218 10.10 -11.27 2.00
CA LYS A 218 11.40 -11.19 2.67
C LYS A 218 12.41 -10.57 1.72
N ILE A 219 12.51 -9.23 1.72
CA ILE A 219 13.34 -8.48 0.78
C ILE A 219 14.75 -8.29 1.31
N PHE A 220 14.89 -7.59 2.45
CA PHE A 220 16.19 -7.25 3.02
C PHE A 220 16.09 -7.11 4.54
N LYS A 221 16.66 -8.10 5.24
CA LYS A 221 16.56 -8.20 6.70
C LYS A 221 17.24 -7.03 7.42
N GLY A 222 18.36 -6.56 6.91
CA GLY A 222 19.18 -5.51 7.55
C GLY A 222 18.43 -4.19 7.77
N TRP A 223 17.40 -3.90 6.96
CA TRP A 223 16.59 -2.68 7.08
C TRP A 223 15.13 -2.96 7.45
N ASN A 224 14.86 -4.13 7.99
CA ASN A 224 13.51 -4.58 8.31
C ASN A 224 12.54 -4.64 7.10
N PHE A 225 13.06 -4.68 5.86
CA PHE A 225 12.22 -4.92 4.68
C PHE A 225 11.83 -6.40 4.61
N TRP A 226 11.11 -6.83 5.65
CA TRP A 226 10.92 -8.23 5.94
C TRP A 226 9.74 -8.45 6.88
N THR A 227 8.75 -9.22 6.46
CA THR A 227 7.69 -9.70 7.34
C THR A 227 7.92 -11.19 7.58
N ASP A 228 8.07 -11.59 8.83
CA ASP A 228 8.59 -12.91 9.21
C ASP A 228 7.66 -14.05 8.75
N ASP A 229 6.37 -13.85 8.90
CA ASP A 229 5.33 -14.79 8.49
C ASP A 229 4.70 -14.48 7.12
N ALA A 230 5.42 -13.75 6.26
CA ALA A 230 4.95 -13.38 4.92
C ALA A 230 4.50 -14.59 4.10
N GLU A 231 5.24 -15.69 4.15
CA GLU A 231 4.94 -16.90 3.39
C GLU A 231 3.61 -17.51 3.80
N GLN A 232 3.31 -17.52 5.12
CA GLN A 232 2.05 -18.02 5.66
C GLN A 232 0.87 -17.13 5.22
N VAL A 233 1.08 -15.81 5.17
CA VAL A 233 0.07 -14.85 4.68
C VAL A 233 -0.17 -15.06 3.19
N LEU A 234 0.89 -15.12 2.38
CA LEU A 234 0.78 -15.34 0.94
C LEU A 234 0.13 -16.70 0.61
N ALA A 235 0.36 -17.73 1.43
CA ALA A 235 -0.29 -19.02 1.26
C ALA A 235 -1.82 -18.94 1.38
N LEU A 236 -2.36 -18.06 2.23
CA LEU A 236 -3.80 -17.80 2.34
C LEU A 236 -4.36 -17.07 1.11
N LEU A 237 -3.57 -16.26 0.46
CA LEU A 237 -3.94 -15.46 -0.70
C LEU A 237 -3.79 -16.22 -2.03
N LYS A 238 -2.86 -17.18 -2.09
CA LYS A 238 -2.56 -17.96 -3.30
C LYS A 238 -3.75 -18.61 -4.00
N PRO A 239 -4.82 -19.05 -3.30
CA PRO A 239 -5.99 -19.65 -3.96
C PRO A 239 -6.82 -18.68 -4.79
N PHE A 240 -6.66 -17.38 -4.64
CA PHE A 240 -7.40 -16.37 -5.39
C PHE A 240 -6.80 -16.16 -6.78
N ARG A 241 -7.65 -15.98 -7.77
CA ARG A 241 -7.22 -15.80 -9.16
C ARG A 241 -6.29 -14.61 -9.34
N LYS A 242 -6.56 -13.53 -8.64
CA LYS A 242 -5.81 -12.28 -8.74
C LYS A 242 -5.66 -11.62 -7.38
N VAL A 243 -4.43 -11.38 -7.00
CA VAL A 243 -4.09 -10.68 -5.76
C VAL A 243 -3.09 -9.56 -6.05
N THR A 244 -3.34 -8.41 -5.47
CA THR A 244 -2.40 -7.29 -5.45
C THR A 244 -2.10 -6.92 -4.00
N VAL A 245 -0.83 -6.83 -3.65
CA VAL A 245 -0.35 -6.32 -2.36
C VAL A 245 0.24 -4.95 -2.58
N VAL A 246 -0.18 -3.96 -1.78
CA VAL A 246 0.37 -2.60 -1.77
C VAL A 246 0.93 -2.32 -0.40
N TYR A 247 2.18 -1.85 -0.33
CA TYR A 247 2.87 -1.65 0.95
C TYR A 247 3.76 -0.40 0.95
N GLY A 248 3.93 0.20 2.14
CA GLY A 248 4.81 1.34 2.43
C GLY A 248 6.17 0.90 2.96
N HIS A 249 6.63 1.51 4.03
CA HIS A 249 7.82 1.17 4.82
C HIS A 249 9.17 1.29 4.10
N VAL A 250 9.26 0.79 2.88
CA VAL A 250 10.53 0.73 2.14
C VAL A 250 10.94 2.06 1.51
N HIS A 251 10.03 3.04 1.43
CA HIS A 251 10.24 4.35 0.78
C HIS A 251 10.90 4.24 -0.60
N GLN A 252 10.52 3.23 -1.37
CA GLN A 252 11.11 2.91 -2.66
C GLN A 252 10.02 2.50 -3.64
N VAL A 253 10.24 2.70 -4.92
CA VAL A 253 9.41 2.11 -5.96
C VAL A 253 9.88 0.69 -6.20
N GLN A 254 9.04 -0.28 -5.88
CA GLN A 254 9.32 -1.70 -6.11
C GLN A 254 8.10 -2.38 -6.72
N CYS A 255 8.33 -3.35 -7.58
CA CYS A 255 7.31 -4.25 -8.09
C CYS A 255 7.87 -5.66 -8.15
N ASN A 256 7.14 -6.62 -7.60
CA ASN A 256 7.49 -8.02 -7.65
C ASN A 256 6.26 -8.87 -7.98
N GLN A 257 6.49 -10.07 -8.51
CA GLN A 257 5.45 -11.04 -8.84
C GLN A 257 5.79 -12.39 -8.21
N ILE A 258 4.92 -12.90 -7.37
CA ILE A 258 5.03 -14.21 -6.73
C ILE A 258 3.80 -15.05 -7.13
N GLY A 259 3.95 -15.87 -8.18
CA GLY A 259 2.82 -16.60 -8.75
C GLY A 259 1.74 -15.65 -9.28
N ASN A 260 0.53 -15.75 -8.74
CA ASN A 260 -0.62 -14.90 -9.06
C ASN A 260 -0.72 -13.63 -8.20
N ILE A 261 0.27 -13.38 -7.36
CA ILE A 261 0.29 -12.24 -6.43
C ILE A 261 1.28 -11.20 -6.93
N SER A 262 0.80 -10.00 -7.25
CA SER A 262 1.65 -8.84 -7.54
C SER A 262 1.85 -8.01 -6.26
N LEU A 263 3.09 -7.58 -6.02
CA LEU A 263 3.46 -6.80 -4.84
C LEU A 263 4.07 -5.48 -5.27
N HIS A 264 3.53 -4.37 -4.77
CA HIS A 264 3.91 -3.02 -5.16
C HIS A 264 4.24 -2.20 -3.93
N ALA A 265 5.46 -1.66 -3.88
CA ALA A 265 5.82 -0.65 -2.90
C ALA A 265 5.37 0.73 -3.36
N VAL A 266 5.07 1.57 -2.40
CA VAL A 266 4.66 2.95 -2.61
C VAL A 266 5.75 3.92 -2.15
N MET A 267 5.72 5.13 -2.70
CA MET A 267 6.64 6.19 -2.33
C MET A 267 6.24 6.80 -0.98
N ALA A 268 7.26 7.22 -0.24
CA ALA A 268 7.10 8.03 0.96
C ALA A 268 6.90 9.51 0.63
N THR A 269 6.12 10.21 1.42
CA THR A 269 6.05 11.67 1.32
C THR A 269 7.20 12.35 2.06
N ALA A 270 7.86 11.66 2.99
CA ALA A 270 8.94 12.19 3.81
C ALA A 270 10.31 12.15 3.12
N TRP A 271 10.90 10.98 2.99
CA TRP A 271 12.21 10.80 2.37
C TRP A 271 12.31 9.45 1.66
N PRO A 272 13.22 9.30 0.67
CA PRO A 272 13.50 8.01 0.07
C PRO A 272 14.51 7.22 0.91
N TRP A 273 14.46 5.90 0.81
CA TRP A 273 15.53 5.02 1.23
C TRP A 273 16.43 4.66 0.06
N PRO A 274 17.77 4.56 0.26
CA PRO A 274 18.65 4.05 -0.78
C PRO A 274 18.39 2.57 -1.04
N TYR A 275 18.65 2.14 -2.26
CA TYR A 275 18.63 0.70 -2.56
C TYR A 275 19.93 0.05 -2.07
N PRO A 276 19.86 -1.09 -1.36
CA PRO A 276 21.04 -1.84 -0.99
C PRO A 276 21.86 -2.22 -2.24
N LYS A 277 23.19 -2.20 -2.14
CA LYS A 277 24.06 -2.62 -3.25
C LYS A 277 23.75 -4.03 -3.77
N THR A 278 23.24 -4.90 -2.89
CA THR A 278 22.81 -6.25 -3.24
C THR A 278 21.63 -6.31 -4.20
N TYR A 279 20.82 -5.26 -4.30
CA TYR A 279 19.70 -5.19 -5.25
C TYR A 279 20.16 -4.89 -6.68
N THR A 280 21.33 -4.29 -6.83
CA THR A 280 21.90 -3.99 -8.16
C THR A 280 22.52 -5.22 -8.83
N GLN A 281 22.71 -6.30 -8.07
CA GLN A 281 23.10 -7.58 -8.62
C GLN A 281 21.83 -8.32 -9.05
N VAL A 282 21.60 -8.40 -10.36
CA VAL A 282 20.51 -9.17 -10.94
C VAL A 282 20.71 -10.65 -10.59
N LYS A 283 20.25 -11.03 -9.41
CA LYS A 283 19.99 -12.43 -9.11
C LYS A 283 18.58 -12.73 -9.60
N SER A 284 18.41 -13.84 -10.28
CA SER A 284 17.19 -14.31 -10.91
C SER A 284 15.95 -14.41 -10.00
N THR A 285 16.09 -14.18 -8.70
CA THR A 285 15.05 -14.29 -7.69
C THR A 285 14.34 -12.98 -7.34
N LEU A 286 14.85 -11.84 -7.78
CA LEU A 286 14.25 -10.52 -7.50
C LEU A 286 14.22 -9.71 -8.79
N PRO A 287 13.18 -9.88 -9.64
CA PRO A 287 12.95 -8.96 -10.74
C PRO A 287 12.42 -7.64 -10.18
N VAL A 288 13.27 -6.88 -9.54
CA VAL A 288 12.91 -5.58 -8.98
C VAL A 288 13.38 -4.52 -9.95
N LEU A 289 12.43 -3.72 -10.46
CA LEU A 289 12.77 -2.48 -11.12
C LEU A 289 13.17 -1.48 -10.04
N THR A 290 14.45 -1.43 -9.72
CA THR A 290 14.99 -0.51 -8.72
C THR A 290 15.62 0.70 -9.38
N VAL A 291 15.22 1.87 -8.95
CA VAL A 291 15.91 3.12 -9.28
C VAL A 291 16.85 3.44 -8.12
N PRO A 292 18.18 3.42 -8.32
CA PRO A 292 19.10 3.78 -7.26
C PRO A 292 18.85 5.21 -6.79
N MET A 293 18.65 5.39 -5.50
CA MET A 293 18.45 6.71 -4.89
C MET A 293 19.47 6.92 -3.78
N ASN A 294 19.98 8.13 -3.67
CA ASN A 294 20.88 8.50 -2.60
C ASN A 294 20.09 9.30 -1.54
N ARG A 295 19.79 8.67 -0.41
CA ARG A 295 19.11 9.31 0.71
C ARG A 295 19.86 10.54 1.24
N ALA A 296 21.19 10.54 1.17
CA ALA A 296 22.02 11.63 1.67
C ALA A 296 22.07 12.83 0.73
N ASP A 297 21.56 12.72 -0.49
CA ASP A 297 21.61 13.79 -1.46
C ASP A 297 20.31 14.61 -1.42
N PRO A 298 20.34 15.82 -0.82
CA PRO A 298 19.15 16.66 -0.72
C PRO A 298 18.64 17.16 -2.06
N PHE A 299 19.47 17.14 -3.11
CA PHE A 299 19.06 17.57 -4.45
C PHE A 299 18.22 16.52 -5.17
N PHE A 300 18.45 15.25 -4.88
CA PHE A 300 17.67 14.15 -5.45
C PHE A 300 16.46 13.76 -4.61
N GLU A 301 16.39 14.17 -3.36
CA GLU A 301 15.29 13.85 -2.45
C GLU A 301 13.92 14.25 -3.01
N ARG A 302 13.84 15.40 -3.68
CA ARG A 302 12.62 15.90 -4.30
C ARG A 302 12.04 14.99 -5.38
N ASP A 303 12.90 14.26 -6.08
CA ASP A 303 12.52 13.39 -7.17
C ASP A 303 12.21 11.96 -6.71
N ALA A 304 12.48 11.69 -5.44
CA ALA A 304 12.38 10.36 -4.88
C ALA A 304 11.26 10.24 -3.82
N THR A 305 10.64 11.36 -3.47
CA THR A 305 9.49 11.41 -2.56
C THR A 305 8.23 11.79 -3.32
N GLY A 306 7.08 11.40 -2.82
CA GLY A 306 5.81 11.72 -3.43
C GLY A 306 4.69 10.83 -2.93
N TRP A 307 3.66 10.73 -3.70
CA TRP A 307 2.50 9.90 -3.46
C TRP A 307 2.02 9.30 -4.79
N GLN A 308 1.03 8.46 -4.78
CA GLN A 308 0.50 7.83 -5.98
C GLN A 308 -1.01 7.67 -5.93
N PHE A 309 -1.62 7.62 -7.10
CA PHE A 309 -2.94 7.03 -7.26
C PHE A 309 -2.83 5.75 -8.08
N ILE A 310 -3.79 4.88 -7.91
CA ILE A 310 -3.78 3.52 -8.43
C ILE A 310 -5.07 3.33 -9.21
N ASP A 311 -4.95 3.11 -10.51
CA ASP A 311 -6.06 2.69 -11.36
C ASP A 311 -6.20 1.17 -11.26
N TRP A 312 -7.35 0.75 -10.78
CA TRP A 312 -7.79 -0.62 -10.92
C TRP A 312 -8.57 -0.76 -12.22
N LYS A 313 -8.05 -1.55 -13.12
CA LYS A 313 -8.74 -1.97 -14.33
C LYS A 313 -8.96 -3.47 -14.29
N THR A 314 -10.05 -3.95 -14.89
CA THR A 314 -10.38 -5.37 -14.92
C THR A 314 -9.18 -6.16 -15.44
N GLY A 315 -8.42 -6.72 -14.53
CA GLY A 315 -7.25 -7.54 -14.87
C GLY A 315 -5.90 -7.02 -14.37
N HIS A 316 -5.69 -5.72 -14.11
CA HIS A 316 -4.39 -5.20 -13.65
C HIS A 316 -4.52 -3.90 -12.85
N VAL A 317 -3.41 -3.54 -12.24
CA VAL A 317 -3.24 -2.33 -11.43
C VAL A 317 -2.18 -1.46 -12.10
N ASP A 318 -2.54 -0.23 -12.39
CA ASP A 318 -1.62 0.79 -12.90
C ASP A 318 -1.26 1.77 -11.76
N MET A 319 0.03 1.90 -11.47
CA MET A 319 0.56 2.77 -10.42
C MET A 319 0.99 4.11 -11.04
N HIS A 320 0.35 5.21 -10.64
CA HIS A 320 0.67 6.55 -11.13
C HIS A 320 1.37 7.35 -10.04
N TYR A 321 2.69 7.45 -10.12
CA TYR A 321 3.52 8.15 -9.16
C TYR A 321 3.49 9.65 -9.37
N GLN A 322 3.16 10.40 -8.31
CA GLN A 322 3.12 11.85 -8.29
C GLN A 322 4.39 12.41 -7.64
N LEU A 323 5.30 12.84 -8.48
CA LEU A 323 6.58 13.42 -8.05
C LEU A 323 6.47 14.93 -7.82
N PRO A 324 7.35 15.52 -6.97
CA PRO A 324 7.31 16.94 -6.64
C PRO A 324 7.31 17.90 -7.82
N ASN A 325 7.90 17.55 -8.91
CA ASN A 325 8.02 18.45 -10.06
C ASN A 325 6.91 18.28 -11.11
N ASN A 326 5.95 17.44 -10.89
CA ASN A 326 4.83 17.18 -11.81
C ASN A 326 5.26 17.02 -13.29
N LYS A 327 6.49 16.61 -13.53
CA LYS A 327 7.03 16.39 -14.86
C LYS A 327 6.92 14.90 -15.14
N ASP A 328 6.21 14.55 -16.17
CA ASP A 328 6.25 13.20 -16.72
C ASP A 328 7.69 12.83 -17.01
N ARG A 329 8.26 11.94 -16.21
CA ARG A 329 9.59 11.40 -16.43
C ARG A 329 9.44 10.04 -17.09
N ALA A 330 9.81 9.96 -18.34
CA ALA A 330 10.01 8.69 -19.01
C ALA A 330 11.40 8.17 -18.64
N VAL A 331 11.46 7.21 -17.74
CA VAL A 331 12.72 6.60 -17.32
C VAL A 331 12.85 5.24 -18.00
N ALA A 332 13.94 5.05 -18.74
CA ALA A 332 14.30 3.75 -19.29
C ALA A 332 15.63 3.29 -18.69
N TYR A 333 15.73 1.99 -18.41
CA TYR A 333 16.97 1.42 -17.93
C TYR A 333 17.96 1.26 -19.07
N ASN A 334 19.09 1.95 -18.99
CA ASN A 334 20.18 1.79 -19.94
C ASN A 334 21.04 0.56 -19.56
N ARG A 335 20.91 -0.52 -20.32
CA ARG A 335 21.67 -1.77 -20.08
C ARG A 335 23.19 -1.60 -20.24
N LYS A 336 23.64 -0.60 -20.99
CA LYS A 336 25.09 -0.36 -21.20
C LYS A 336 25.72 0.34 -20.01
N THR A 337 25.04 1.31 -19.42
CA THR A 337 25.54 2.07 -18.27
C THR A 337 25.14 1.45 -16.93
N GLY A 338 24.21 0.51 -16.92
CA GLY A 338 23.65 -0.06 -15.69
C GLY A 338 22.85 0.92 -14.86
N ARG A 339 22.34 2.00 -15.47
CA ARG A 339 21.63 3.10 -14.79
C ARG A 339 20.31 3.43 -15.47
N PRO A 340 19.31 3.86 -14.72
CA PRO A 340 18.14 4.48 -15.30
C PRO A 340 18.52 5.84 -15.92
N GLU A 341 18.01 6.10 -17.09
CA GLU A 341 18.20 7.34 -17.81
C GLU A 341 16.84 7.94 -18.17
N ASP A 342 16.71 9.25 -18.02
CA ASP A 342 15.51 9.95 -18.48
C ASP A 342 15.51 10.02 -20.01
N THR A 343 14.65 9.24 -20.64
CA THR A 343 14.62 9.12 -22.11
C THR A 343 14.21 10.42 -22.82
N ARG A 344 13.64 11.40 -22.12
CA ARG A 344 13.30 12.70 -22.69
C ARG A 344 14.53 13.52 -23.07
N TYR A 345 15.66 13.28 -22.40
CA TYR A 345 16.92 13.96 -22.69
C TYR A 345 17.73 13.31 -23.81
N GLN A 346 17.32 12.14 -24.27
CA GLN A 346 17.99 11.48 -25.41
C GLN A 346 17.64 12.11 -26.76
N ASN A 347 16.56 12.89 -26.82
CA ASN A 347 16.23 13.65 -28.03
C ASN A 347 16.70 15.11 -27.86
N PRO A 348 17.72 15.56 -28.63
CA PRO A 348 18.23 16.94 -28.52
C PRO A 348 17.17 18.02 -28.76
N LYS A 349 16.08 17.70 -29.44
CA LYS A 349 14.96 18.63 -29.66
C LYS A 349 14.08 18.84 -28.43
N ASN A 350 14.18 17.94 -27.43
CA ASN A 350 13.39 18.01 -26.19
C ASN A 350 14.20 18.49 -24.99
N ARG A 351 15.40 19.03 -25.21
CA ARG A 351 16.15 19.68 -24.15
C ARG A 351 15.40 20.92 -23.68
N ILE A 352 14.67 20.79 -22.60
CA ILE A 352 14.27 21.95 -21.80
C ILE A 352 15.56 22.43 -21.13
N PRO A 353 15.99 23.67 -21.35
CA PRO A 353 17.16 24.18 -20.64
C PRO A 353 16.90 24.08 -19.14
N PRO A 354 17.92 23.82 -18.31
CA PRO A 354 17.78 23.84 -16.88
C PRO A 354 17.14 25.16 -16.47
N GLN A 355 15.94 25.11 -15.95
CA GLN A 355 15.35 26.29 -15.34
C GLN A 355 16.12 26.52 -14.06
N ASN A 356 16.91 27.60 -14.04
CA ASN A 356 17.51 28.11 -12.82
C ASN A 356 16.35 28.48 -11.89
N HIS A 357 16.03 27.62 -10.97
CA HIS A 357 15.14 27.92 -9.87
C HIS A 357 16.01 28.43 -8.72
N PHE A 358 16.07 29.75 -8.60
CA PHE A 358 16.46 30.40 -7.36
C PHE A 358 15.33 30.33 -6.34
#